data_76e3b4384ec119270fa05a3bce9cb630
#
_entry.id   76e3b4384ec119270fa05a3bce9cb630
#
_cell.length_a   1.000
_cell.length_b   1.000
_cell.length_c   1.000
_cell.angle_alpha   90.00
_cell.angle_beta   90.00
_cell.angle_gamma   90.00
#
_symmetry.space_group_name_H-M   'P 1'
#
loop_
_entity.id
_entity.type
_entity.pdbx_description
1 polymer ?
#
loop_
_entity_poly.entity_id
_entity_poly.type
_entity_poly.pdbx_seq_one_letter_code
_entity_poly.pdbx_strand_id
1 'polypeptide(L)'
;MFVKKCPRHPLALALLIALTTAPAFAQTAAADDNTQADKDAGQASTLDTIVVTGTRTNDRTVAESSSPIDIITPEILQSTGTTELATALSRALPSLNFPRLAISDGSDATRPAQLRGLSPDHVLVLVNGKRYHSGALVNVNGTQGRSSSPVDLNTIPISSIERVEVLRDGASAQYGSDAIAGVINIILKKSDHGGSASGMYGQFSAGDGKQWQGLADAGFKLGQDGFVHVAAQAGRQDDTDRARPFVGPATPTSAPHGKVVQRQGDPEVESRSGSYNAEYALGEALKAYSYGLYTKRDTLSNGFFRPAGDPRNIPSIYPNGFLPQINNVSTDYGFVGGLKGFTAGGTNFDFSYTYGSNE
;
A
#
# COMPACT_ATOMS: atom_id res chain seq x y z
N MET A 1 27.55 13.96 24.90
CA MET A 1 27.72 14.32 23.49
C MET A 1 26.39 14.78 22.96
N PHE A 2 26.21 16.08 22.80
CA PHE A 2 24.93 16.68 22.44
C PHE A 2 24.61 16.36 20.98
N VAL A 3 23.56 15.60 20.74
CA VAL A 3 23.01 15.44 19.40
C VAL A 3 22.29 16.74 19.07
N LYS A 4 22.89 17.56 18.20
CA LYS A 4 22.26 18.74 17.62
C LYS A 4 21.01 18.32 16.87
N LYS A 5 19.84 18.74 17.34
CA LYS A 5 18.61 18.75 16.54
C LYS A 5 18.87 19.56 15.27
N CYS A 6 18.83 18.93 14.12
CA CYS A 6 18.77 19.63 12.85
C CYS A 6 17.52 20.53 12.82
N PRO A 7 17.64 21.80 12.42
CA PRO A 7 16.49 22.68 12.28
C PRO A 7 15.59 22.15 11.15
N ARG A 8 14.36 21.82 11.51
CA ARG A 8 13.29 21.57 10.55
C ARG A 8 12.97 22.87 9.84
N HIS A 9 13.37 23.00 8.58
CA HIS A 9 12.85 24.07 7.73
C HIS A 9 11.41 23.71 7.32
N PRO A 10 10.42 24.54 7.65
CA PRO A 10 9.09 24.40 7.07
C PRO A 10 9.18 24.96 5.64
N LEU A 11 9.26 24.11 4.64
CA LEU A 11 8.90 24.50 3.29
C LEU A 11 7.38 24.67 3.27
N ALA A 12 6.95 25.90 3.55
CA ALA A 12 5.60 26.35 3.30
C ALA A 12 5.44 26.41 1.76
N LEU A 13 4.92 25.34 1.18
CA LEU A 13 4.42 25.37 -0.18
C LEU A 13 3.05 26.05 -0.15
N ALA A 14 3.04 27.35 -0.39
CA ALA A 14 1.82 28.11 -0.59
C ALA A 14 1.19 27.68 -1.92
N LEU A 15 0.24 26.74 -1.85
CA LEU A 15 -0.63 26.42 -2.98
C LEU A 15 -1.70 27.50 -3.04
N LEU A 16 -1.56 28.46 -3.96
CA LEU A 16 -2.58 29.46 -4.26
C LEU A 16 -3.74 28.72 -4.96
N ILE A 17 -4.80 28.41 -4.21
CA ILE A 17 -6.06 27.94 -4.77
C ILE A 17 -6.83 29.18 -5.21
N ALA A 18 -6.86 29.46 -6.50
CA ALA A 18 -7.80 30.42 -7.07
C ALA A 18 -9.21 29.77 -7.04
N LEU A 19 -10.01 30.16 -6.04
CA LEU A 19 -11.45 29.84 -6.01
C LEU A 19 -12.17 30.73 -7.03
N THR A 20 -12.50 30.17 -8.18
CA THR A 20 -13.53 30.77 -9.05
C THR A 20 -14.90 30.33 -8.51
N THR A 21 -15.65 31.29 -8.03
CA THR A 21 -17.03 31.13 -7.57
C THR A 21 -17.94 30.83 -8.75
N ALA A 22 -18.45 29.61 -8.83
CA ALA A 22 -19.59 29.28 -9.68
C ALA A 22 -20.88 29.41 -8.87
N PRO A 23 -21.98 29.97 -9.41
CA PRO A 23 -23.23 30.10 -8.70
C PRO A 23 -23.89 28.72 -8.52
N ALA A 24 -24.25 28.42 -7.29
CA ALA A 24 -25.03 27.23 -6.94
C ALA A 24 -26.49 27.42 -7.43
N PHE A 25 -26.88 26.61 -8.42
CA PHE A 25 -28.30 26.38 -8.68
C PHE A 25 -28.81 25.32 -7.70
N ALA A 26 -29.65 25.74 -6.77
CA ALA A 26 -30.42 24.85 -5.90
C ALA A 26 -31.46 24.13 -6.76
N GLN A 27 -31.29 22.87 -7.02
CA GLN A 27 -32.29 22.00 -7.62
C GLN A 27 -32.94 21.19 -6.52
N THR A 28 -34.20 21.48 -6.23
CA THR A 28 -35.07 20.71 -5.34
C THR A 28 -35.26 19.32 -5.93
N ALA A 29 -34.61 18.30 -5.33
CA ALA A 29 -34.89 16.91 -5.65
C ALA A 29 -36.10 16.43 -4.88
N ALA A 30 -37.11 15.96 -5.61
CA ALA A 30 -38.19 15.15 -5.09
C ALA A 30 -37.58 13.81 -4.59
N ALA A 31 -37.98 13.39 -3.39
CA ALA A 31 -37.62 12.11 -2.84
C ALA A 31 -38.31 11.00 -3.64
N ASP A 32 -37.56 10.22 -4.38
CA ASP A 32 -37.95 8.93 -4.92
C ASP A 32 -37.28 7.81 -4.13
N ASP A 33 -38.15 6.94 -3.63
CA ASP A 33 -37.86 5.76 -2.83
C ASP A 33 -37.31 4.65 -3.74
N ASN A 34 -35.97 4.61 -3.94
CA ASN A 34 -35.34 3.56 -4.72
C ASN A 34 -33.98 3.12 -4.16
N THR A 35 -33.94 2.87 -2.83
CA THR A 35 -32.67 2.47 -2.13
C THR A 35 -32.29 1.00 -2.28
N GLN A 36 -33.08 0.19 -3.00
CA GLN A 36 -32.82 -1.24 -3.18
C GLN A 36 -32.14 -1.59 -4.53
N ALA A 37 -32.37 -0.76 -5.56
CA ALA A 37 -31.83 -1.00 -6.90
C ALA A 37 -30.33 -0.69 -7.04
N ASP A 38 -29.80 0.27 -6.24
CA ASP A 38 -28.39 0.67 -6.35
C ASP A 38 -27.39 -0.33 -5.73
N LYS A 39 -27.83 -1.18 -4.79
CA LYS A 39 -26.95 -2.22 -4.23
C LYS A 39 -26.80 -3.41 -5.18
N ASP A 40 -27.81 -3.75 -5.92
CA ASP A 40 -27.78 -4.84 -6.89
C ASP A 40 -27.04 -4.43 -8.18
N ALA A 41 -27.13 -3.16 -8.58
CA ALA A 41 -26.40 -2.63 -9.72
C ALA A 41 -24.86 -2.61 -9.49
N GLY A 42 -24.42 -2.29 -8.25
CA GLY A 42 -22.99 -2.32 -7.88
C GLY A 42 -22.38 -3.73 -7.90
N GLN A 43 -23.16 -4.75 -7.54
CA GLN A 43 -22.69 -6.13 -7.48
C GLN A 43 -22.72 -6.82 -8.86
N ALA A 44 -23.71 -6.48 -9.70
CA ALA A 44 -23.76 -6.93 -11.10
C ALA A 44 -22.60 -6.34 -11.94
N SER A 45 -22.24 -5.07 -11.72
CA SER A 45 -21.14 -4.44 -12.46
C SER A 45 -19.74 -5.02 -12.16
N THR A 46 -19.53 -5.60 -10.96
CA THR A 46 -18.26 -6.26 -10.63
C THR A 46 -18.11 -7.64 -11.27
N LEU A 47 -19.19 -8.38 -11.48
CA LEU A 47 -19.18 -9.70 -12.14
C LEU A 47 -18.87 -9.58 -13.64
N ASP A 48 -19.27 -8.49 -14.27
CA ASP A 48 -19.03 -8.21 -15.70
C ASP A 48 -17.66 -7.54 -15.94
N THR A 49 -16.89 -7.25 -14.90
CA THR A 49 -15.57 -6.64 -15.04
C THR A 49 -14.61 -7.63 -15.71
N ILE A 50 -13.96 -7.19 -16.78
CA ILE A 50 -12.91 -7.96 -17.44
C ILE A 50 -11.70 -8.03 -16.52
N VAL A 51 -11.26 -9.24 -16.22
CA VAL A 51 -10.08 -9.52 -15.40
C VAL A 51 -8.90 -9.92 -16.27
N VAL A 52 -7.71 -9.54 -15.82
CA VAL A 52 -6.45 -9.88 -16.49
C VAL A 52 -5.64 -10.91 -15.70
N THR A 53 -6.06 -11.19 -14.47
CA THR A 53 -5.39 -12.13 -13.56
C THR A 53 -5.98 -13.55 -13.72
N GLY A 54 -5.12 -14.55 -13.75
CA GLY A 54 -5.55 -15.96 -13.84
C GLY A 54 -6.03 -16.39 -15.25
N THR A 55 -5.89 -15.54 -16.26
CA THR A 55 -6.28 -15.84 -17.64
C THR A 55 -5.16 -15.50 -18.63
N ARG A 56 -5.14 -16.16 -19.76
CA ARG A 56 -4.27 -15.85 -20.91
C ARG A 56 -5.00 -15.04 -21.98
N THR A 57 -6.30 -14.85 -21.83
CA THR A 57 -7.14 -14.03 -22.71
C THR A 57 -7.50 -12.74 -22.00
N ASN A 58 -7.70 -11.64 -22.73
CA ASN A 58 -8.01 -10.32 -22.17
C ASN A 58 -9.51 -9.99 -22.22
N ASP A 59 -10.35 -11.00 -22.36
CA ASP A 59 -11.80 -10.89 -22.58
C ASP A 59 -12.65 -11.67 -21.55
N ARG A 60 -11.99 -12.28 -20.55
CA ARG A 60 -12.70 -13.05 -19.53
C ARG A 60 -13.21 -12.16 -18.41
N THR A 61 -14.45 -12.37 -18.03
CA THR A 61 -15.07 -11.71 -16.86
C THR A 61 -14.80 -12.48 -15.57
N VAL A 62 -15.04 -11.84 -14.42
CA VAL A 62 -14.96 -12.51 -13.09
C VAL A 62 -15.87 -13.74 -13.05
N ALA A 63 -17.08 -13.63 -13.61
CA ALA A 63 -18.06 -14.71 -13.62
C ALA A 63 -17.60 -15.93 -14.41
N GLU A 64 -16.75 -15.74 -15.43
CA GLU A 64 -16.22 -16.80 -16.29
C GLU A 64 -14.90 -17.36 -15.77
N SER A 65 -14.34 -16.81 -14.69
CA SER A 65 -13.10 -17.29 -14.12
C SER A 65 -13.29 -18.66 -13.46
N SER A 66 -12.40 -19.59 -13.76
CA SER A 66 -12.38 -20.91 -13.12
C SER A 66 -11.85 -20.89 -11.68
N SER A 67 -11.23 -19.78 -11.27
CA SER A 67 -10.68 -19.58 -9.94
C SER A 67 -11.30 -18.33 -9.31
N PRO A 68 -11.50 -18.31 -7.98
CA PRO A 68 -12.11 -17.17 -7.32
C PRO A 68 -11.20 -15.93 -7.38
N ILE A 69 -11.70 -14.87 -8.02
CA ILE A 69 -11.03 -13.57 -8.13
C ILE A 69 -11.89 -12.52 -7.42
N ASP A 70 -11.30 -11.80 -6.48
CA ASP A 70 -11.93 -10.64 -5.87
C ASP A 70 -11.42 -9.36 -6.54
N ILE A 71 -12.33 -8.43 -6.77
CA ILE A 71 -12.02 -7.09 -7.27
C ILE A 71 -12.24 -6.08 -6.16
N ILE A 72 -11.21 -5.28 -5.87
CA ILE A 72 -11.25 -4.21 -4.89
C ILE A 72 -11.03 -2.89 -5.61
N THR A 73 -12.04 -2.02 -5.54
CA THR A 73 -12.01 -0.70 -6.18
C THR A 73 -11.37 0.36 -5.27
N PRO A 74 -10.95 1.53 -5.81
CA PRO A 74 -10.42 2.64 -5.02
C PRO A 74 -11.40 3.13 -3.94
N GLU A 75 -12.70 3.12 -4.22
CA GLU A 75 -13.74 3.54 -3.28
C GLU A 75 -13.78 2.62 -2.07
N ILE A 76 -13.66 1.29 -2.28
CA ILE A 76 -13.57 0.31 -1.20
C ILE A 76 -12.29 0.56 -0.38
N LEU A 77 -11.14 0.77 -1.05
CA LEU A 77 -9.88 1.05 -0.35
C LEU A 77 -9.98 2.33 0.51
N GLN A 78 -10.51 3.42 -0.05
CA GLN A 78 -10.65 4.70 0.65
C GLN A 78 -11.66 4.63 1.79
N SER A 79 -12.77 3.90 1.62
CA SER A 79 -13.78 3.72 2.66
C SER A 79 -13.27 3.04 3.93
N THR A 80 -12.12 2.36 3.85
CA THR A 80 -11.49 1.71 5.00
C THR A 80 -10.90 2.70 6.01
N GLY A 81 -10.69 3.97 5.64
CA GLY A 81 -10.20 5.01 6.52
C GLY A 81 -8.77 4.77 7.03
N THR A 82 -7.89 4.24 6.18
CA THR A 82 -6.47 4.03 6.48
C THR A 82 -5.58 4.63 5.41
N THR A 83 -4.36 5.00 5.79
CA THR A 83 -3.34 5.54 4.89
C THR A 83 -2.47 4.46 4.22
N GLU A 84 -2.56 3.23 4.69
CA GLU A 84 -1.74 2.10 4.24
C GLU A 84 -2.54 1.16 3.32
N LEU A 85 -2.00 0.88 2.12
CA LEU A 85 -2.63 -0.03 1.16
C LEU A 85 -2.82 -1.44 1.74
N ALA A 86 -1.80 -1.98 2.41
CA ALA A 86 -1.87 -3.30 3.03
C ALA A 86 -3.02 -3.39 4.05
N THR A 87 -3.18 -2.38 4.89
CA THR A 87 -4.28 -2.31 5.87
C THR A 87 -5.63 -2.17 5.19
N ALA A 88 -5.73 -1.36 4.12
CA ALA A 88 -6.96 -1.21 3.34
C ALA A 88 -7.39 -2.56 2.72
N LEU A 89 -6.45 -3.27 2.11
CA LEU A 89 -6.69 -4.59 1.53
C LEU A 89 -7.15 -5.62 2.58
N SER A 90 -6.53 -5.65 3.77
CA SER A 90 -6.92 -6.59 4.83
C SER A 90 -8.34 -6.33 5.37
N ARG A 91 -8.79 -5.06 5.36
CA ARG A 91 -10.15 -4.68 5.76
C ARG A 91 -11.17 -5.00 4.66
N ALA A 92 -10.77 -4.83 3.40
CA ALA A 92 -11.62 -5.13 2.25
C ALA A 92 -11.77 -6.63 2.00
N LEU A 93 -10.70 -7.41 2.24
CA LEU A 93 -10.65 -8.83 1.93
C LEU A 93 -10.11 -9.65 3.11
N PRO A 94 -10.98 -10.31 3.90
CA PRO A 94 -10.58 -11.07 5.09
C PRO A 94 -9.65 -12.26 4.82
N SER A 95 -9.55 -12.73 3.58
CA SER A 95 -8.61 -13.81 3.21
C SER A 95 -7.15 -13.34 3.13
N LEU A 96 -6.93 -12.02 2.99
CA LEU A 96 -5.62 -11.39 3.08
C LEU A 96 -5.34 -11.00 4.54
N ASN A 97 -4.25 -11.52 5.07
CA ASN A 97 -3.80 -11.18 6.41
C ASN A 97 -2.49 -10.37 6.32
N PHE A 98 -2.47 -9.26 7.03
CA PHE A 98 -1.29 -8.42 7.19
C PHE A 98 -1.04 -8.29 8.70
N PRO A 99 -0.25 -9.19 9.29
CA PRO A 99 -0.01 -9.19 10.73
C PRO A 99 0.52 -7.84 11.21
N ARG A 100 -0.16 -7.25 12.18
CA ARG A 100 0.25 -5.99 12.82
C ARG A 100 1.09 -6.33 14.05
N LEU A 101 2.33 -6.65 13.80
CA LEU A 101 3.27 -6.99 14.85
C LEU A 101 3.88 -5.69 15.41
N ALA A 102 3.82 -5.54 16.72
CA ALA A 102 4.64 -4.56 17.42
C ALA A 102 5.94 -5.24 17.84
N ILE A 103 7.05 -4.51 17.86
CA ILE A 103 8.34 -5.01 18.34
C ILE A 103 8.84 -6.20 17.49
N SER A 104 9.00 -5.98 16.20
CA SER A 104 9.35 -7.02 15.24
C SER A 104 10.62 -6.72 14.44
N ASP A 105 11.56 -5.95 15.04
CA ASP A 105 12.86 -5.59 14.44
C ASP A 105 12.73 -5.01 13.03
N GLY A 106 11.76 -4.09 12.83
CA GLY A 106 11.53 -3.39 11.57
C GLY A 106 10.45 -4.00 10.67
N SER A 107 10.02 -5.25 10.88
CA SER A 107 8.94 -5.85 10.08
C SER A 107 7.56 -5.18 10.31
N ASP A 108 7.40 -4.40 11.37
CA ASP A 108 6.27 -3.51 11.60
C ASP A 108 6.26 -2.29 10.66
N ALA A 109 7.40 -1.98 10.03
CA ALA A 109 7.49 -0.94 9.01
C ALA A 109 6.92 -1.39 7.65
N THR A 110 6.94 -2.70 7.34
CA THR A 110 6.51 -3.21 6.03
C THR A 110 5.15 -3.93 6.13
N ARG A 111 4.45 -4.54 6.24
CA ARG A 111 3.16 -5.26 6.29
C ARG A 111 3.19 -6.44 5.31
N PRO A 112 3.96 -7.48 5.62
CA PRO A 112 4.06 -8.62 4.73
C PRO A 112 2.69 -9.28 4.51
N ALA A 113 2.30 -9.40 3.23
CA ALA A 113 1.03 -9.99 2.84
C ALA A 113 1.04 -11.50 3.08
N GLN A 114 0.00 -12.00 3.73
CA GLN A 114 -0.25 -13.43 3.83
C GLN A 114 -1.60 -13.76 3.23
N LEU A 115 -1.64 -14.78 2.42
CA LEU A 115 -2.87 -15.32 1.85
C LEU A 115 -2.96 -16.81 2.22
N ARG A 116 -4.14 -17.22 2.73
CA ARG A 116 -4.39 -18.61 3.13
C ARG A 116 -3.45 -19.12 4.24
N GLY A 117 -2.85 -18.22 5.03
CA GLY A 117 -1.92 -18.55 6.12
C GLY A 117 -0.53 -19.02 5.65
N LEU A 118 -0.21 -18.89 4.36
CA LEU A 118 1.09 -19.26 3.82
C LEU A 118 2.12 -18.14 4.01
N SER A 119 3.41 -18.46 3.77
CA SER A 119 4.49 -17.48 3.86
C SER A 119 4.25 -16.30 2.93
N PRO A 120 4.65 -15.07 3.32
CA PRO A 120 4.54 -13.89 2.45
C PRO A 120 5.23 -14.04 1.10
N ASP A 121 6.33 -14.81 1.00
CA ASP A 121 7.03 -15.08 -0.26
C ASP A 121 6.21 -15.96 -1.24
N HIS A 122 5.12 -16.54 -0.77
CA HIS A 122 4.21 -17.34 -1.60
C HIS A 122 3.06 -16.54 -2.20
N VAL A 123 3.00 -15.24 -1.94
CA VAL A 123 2.02 -14.31 -2.51
C VAL A 123 2.69 -13.49 -3.60
N LEU A 124 2.36 -13.77 -4.84
CA LEU A 124 2.89 -13.00 -5.97
C LEU A 124 2.19 -11.66 -6.08
N VAL A 125 2.97 -10.59 -6.14
CA VAL A 125 2.46 -9.23 -6.39
C VAL A 125 2.84 -8.80 -7.80
N LEU A 126 1.84 -8.35 -8.55
CA LEU A 126 1.98 -7.80 -9.89
C LEU A 126 1.48 -6.35 -9.93
N VAL A 127 2.08 -5.55 -10.80
CA VAL A 127 1.58 -4.22 -11.20
C VAL A 127 1.37 -4.25 -12.71
N ASN A 128 0.16 -3.98 -13.17
CA ASN A 128 -0.23 -4.11 -14.58
C ASN A 128 0.19 -5.46 -15.21
N GLY A 129 0.11 -6.56 -14.43
CA GLY A 129 0.50 -7.90 -14.87
C GLY A 129 2.00 -8.19 -14.88
N LYS A 130 2.86 -7.25 -14.52
CA LYS A 130 4.31 -7.45 -14.40
C LYS A 130 4.71 -7.63 -12.94
N ARG A 131 5.63 -8.57 -12.69
CA ARG A 131 6.13 -8.87 -11.34
C ARG A 131 6.73 -7.63 -10.68
N TYR A 132 6.29 -7.31 -9.47
CA TYR A 132 6.89 -6.28 -8.65
C TYR A 132 8.05 -6.85 -7.83
N HIS A 133 9.04 -6.03 -7.55
CA HIS A 133 10.25 -6.45 -6.82
C HIS A 133 9.97 -6.61 -5.31
N SER A 134 10.78 -7.44 -4.65
CA SER A 134 10.73 -7.63 -3.21
C SER A 134 11.32 -6.43 -2.45
N GLY A 135 10.89 -6.24 -1.21
CA GLY A 135 11.48 -5.27 -0.31
C GLY A 135 12.89 -5.66 0.15
N ALA A 136 13.68 -4.68 0.60
CA ALA A 136 15.02 -4.92 1.14
C ALA A 136 14.99 -5.51 2.55
N LEU A 137 13.91 -5.30 3.30
CA LEU A 137 13.80 -5.78 4.67
C LEU A 137 13.49 -7.28 4.72
N VAL A 138 14.41 -8.04 5.34
CA VAL A 138 14.20 -9.45 5.65
C VAL A 138 13.48 -9.59 6.99
N ASN A 139 12.42 -10.36 7.03
CA ASN A 139 11.70 -10.66 8.27
C ASN A 139 12.53 -11.56 9.18
N VAL A 140 12.94 -11.08 10.36
CA VAL A 140 13.86 -11.83 11.24
C VAL A 140 13.19 -12.31 12.52
N ASN A 141 12.77 -11.42 13.41
CA ASN A 141 12.27 -11.77 14.74
C ASN A 141 10.79 -11.49 14.90
N GLY A 142 10.08 -12.35 15.66
CA GLY A 142 8.71 -12.10 16.08
C GLY A 142 7.69 -12.02 14.94
N THR A 143 8.05 -12.39 13.69
CA THR A 143 7.20 -12.26 12.53
C THR A 143 6.74 -13.61 12.00
N GLN A 144 5.55 -13.64 11.44
CA GLN A 144 5.15 -14.69 10.53
C GLN A 144 5.92 -14.52 9.21
N GLY A 145 6.38 -15.60 8.62
CA GLY A 145 7.23 -15.54 7.43
C GLY A 145 8.68 -15.16 7.75
N ARG A 146 9.21 -15.61 8.88
CA ARG A 146 10.63 -15.45 9.20
C ARG A 146 11.51 -15.92 8.05
N SER A 147 12.55 -15.16 7.75
CA SER A 147 13.48 -15.33 6.62
C SER A 147 12.89 -15.02 5.25
N SER A 148 11.66 -14.48 5.18
CA SER A 148 11.07 -13.98 3.93
C SER A 148 11.46 -12.52 3.66
N SER A 149 11.46 -12.14 2.38
CA SER A 149 11.64 -10.76 1.91
C SER A 149 10.53 -10.42 0.90
N PRO A 150 9.29 -10.27 1.37
CA PRO A 150 8.14 -10.06 0.50
C PRO A 150 8.12 -8.67 -0.12
N VAL A 151 7.20 -8.48 -1.08
CA VAL A 151 6.87 -7.16 -1.60
C VAL A 151 6.25 -6.31 -0.50
N ASP A 152 6.73 -5.07 -0.33
CA ASP A 152 6.07 -4.07 0.53
C ASP A 152 4.94 -3.39 -0.25
N LEU A 153 3.69 -3.80 -0.03
CA LEU A 153 2.52 -3.22 -0.70
C LEU A 153 2.30 -1.75 -0.36
N ASN A 154 2.84 -1.25 0.75
CA ASN A 154 2.71 0.14 1.15
C ASN A 154 3.60 1.09 0.34
N THR A 155 4.44 0.56 -0.54
CA THR A 155 5.21 1.36 -1.52
C THR A 155 4.39 1.72 -2.76
N ILE A 156 3.20 1.13 -2.92
CA ILE A 156 2.32 1.39 -4.05
C ILE A 156 1.26 2.41 -3.66
N PRO A 157 1.23 3.62 -4.28
CA PRO A 157 0.30 4.66 -3.90
C PRO A 157 -1.15 4.32 -4.27
N ILE A 158 -2.06 4.43 -3.29
CA ILE A 158 -3.50 4.18 -3.49
C ILE A 158 -4.07 5.11 -4.57
N SER A 159 -3.56 6.34 -4.69
CA SER A 159 -3.98 7.31 -5.69
C SER A 159 -3.80 6.85 -7.14
N SER A 160 -2.84 5.94 -7.39
CA SER A 160 -2.56 5.40 -8.73
C SER A 160 -3.43 4.21 -9.12
N ILE A 161 -4.16 3.63 -8.18
CA ILE A 161 -4.86 2.34 -8.37
C ILE A 161 -6.19 2.55 -9.05
N GLU A 162 -6.46 1.80 -10.12
CA GLU A 162 -7.77 1.65 -10.76
C GLU A 162 -8.57 0.54 -10.07
N ARG A 163 -7.92 -0.59 -9.80
CA ARG A 163 -8.46 -1.72 -9.03
C ARG A 163 -7.36 -2.67 -8.61
N VAL A 164 -7.66 -3.51 -7.63
CA VAL A 164 -6.81 -4.63 -7.23
C VAL A 164 -7.56 -5.93 -7.50
N GLU A 165 -6.95 -6.83 -8.25
CA GLU A 165 -7.45 -8.17 -8.54
C GLU A 165 -6.72 -9.17 -7.63
N VAL A 166 -7.44 -9.92 -6.82
CA VAL A 166 -6.86 -10.93 -5.92
C VAL A 166 -7.33 -12.31 -6.32
N LEU A 167 -6.43 -13.08 -6.90
CA LEU A 167 -6.64 -14.49 -7.19
C LEU A 167 -6.32 -15.31 -5.93
N ARG A 168 -7.36 -15.89 -5.32
CA ARG A 168 -7.27 -16.62 -4.05
C ARG A 168 -6.89 -18.09 -4.19
N ASP A 169 -6.38 -18.50 -5.33
CA ASP A 169 -5.99 -19.89 -5.56
C ASP A 169 -4.55 -19.99 -6.02
N GLY A 170 -3.96 -21.17 -5.86
CA GLY A 170 -2.60 -21.44 -6.34
C GLY A 170 -2.52 -21.29 -7.85
N ALA A 171 -1.61 -20.44 -8.30
CA ALA A 171 -1.42 -20.13 -9.72
C ALA A 171 0.02 -20.38 -10.19
N SER A 172 0.76 -21.23 -9.48
CA SER A 172 2.18 -21.53 -9.75
C SER A 172 2.41 -22.07 -11.15
N ALA A 173 1.47 -22.82 -11.71
CA ALA A 173 1.56 -23.34 -13.07
C ALA A 173 1.56 -22.24 -14.15
N GLN A 174 0.99 -21.07 -13.84
CA GLN A 174 0.92 -19.93 -14.76
C GLN A 174 1.97 -18.85 -14.44
N TYR A 175 2.24 -18.62 -13.15
CA TYR A 175 3.02 -17.47 -12.70
C TYR A 175 4.35 -17.82 -12.03
N GLY A 176 4.61 -19.10 -11.73
CA GLY A 176 5.84 -19.57 -11.07
C GLY A 176 5.68 -19.83 -9.58
N SER A 177 6.78 -20.19 -8.94
CA SER A 177 6.83 -20.75 -7.58
C SER A 177 6.35 -19.82 -6.46
N ASP A 178 6.35 -18.56 -6.66
CA ASP A 178 5.91 -17.54 -5.68
C ASP A 178 4.40 -17.24 -5.74
N ALA A 179 3.66 -17.85 -6.67
CA ALA A 179 2.20 -17.78 -6.73
C ALA A 179 1.51 -19.00 -6.10
N ILE A 180 2.10 -19.61 -5.05
CA ILE A 180 1.54 -20.79 -4.37
C ILE A 180 0.29 -20.43 -3.59
N ALA A 181 0.32 -19.32 -2.86
CA ALA A 181 -0.81 -18.85 -2.07
C ALA A 181 -1.86 -18.15 -2.91
N GLY A 182 -1.43 -17.46 -3.96
CA GLY A 182 -2.27 -16.67 -4.86
C GLY A 182 -1.52 -15.49 -5.47
N VAL A 183 -2.28 -14.62 -6.15
CA VAL A 183 -1.75 -13.47 -6.87
C VAL A 183 -2.51 -12.21 -6.48
N ILE A 184 -1.80 -11.14 -6.20
CA ILE A 184 -2.33 -9.77 -6.04
C ILE A 184 -1.87 -8.98 -7.26
N ASN A 185 -2.78 -8.60 -8.15
CA ASN A 185 -2.46 -7.79 -9.32
C ASN A 185 -3.07 -6.39 -9.19
N ILE A 186 -2.21 -5.40 -9.14
CA ILE A 186 -2.59 -3.99 -9.00
C ILE A 186 -2.65 -3.37 -10.38
N ILE A 187 -3.83 -2.93 -10.78
CA ILE A 187 -4.07 -2.28 -12.05
C ILE A 187 -4.02 -0.77 -11.84
N LEU A 188 -3.15 -0.10 -12.57
CA LEU A 188 -2.98 1.34 -12.50
C LEU A 188 -4.01 2.06 -13.39
N LYS A 189 -4.42 3.26 -12.96
CA LYS A 189 -5.34 4.14 -13.70
C LYS A 189 -4.81 4.45 -15.11
N LYS A 190 -5.74 4.52 -16.07
CA LYS A 190 -5.47 4.69 -17.50
C LYS A 190 -6.24 5.85 -18.13
N SER A 191 -6.93 6.67 -17.33
CA SER A 191 -7.68 7.79 -17.89
C SER A 191 -6.75 8.78 -18.59
N ASP A 192 -7.22 9.28 -19.72
CA ASP A 192 -6.57 10.29 -20.58
C ASP A 192 -7.07 11.72 -20.30
N HIS A 193 -7.96 11.87 -19.33
CA HIS A 193 -8.57 13.14 -18.93
C HIS A 193 -9.09 13.07 -17.50
N GLY A 194 -9.43 14.27 -16.99
CA GLY A 194 -9.95 14.38 -15.62
C GLY A 194 -8.88 14.16 -14.55
N GLY A 195 -9.32 14.08 -13.33
CA GLY A 195 -8.49 13.86 -12.16
C GLY A 195 -9.28 13.94 -10.88
N SER A 196 -8.68 13.52 -9.80
CA SER A 196 -9.27 13.60 -8.48
C SER A 196 -8.27 14.13 -7.45
N ALA A 197 -8.79 14.77 -6.41
CA ALA A 197 -8.02 15.12 -5.23
C ALA A 197 -8.86 14.82 -3.99
N SER A 198 -8.28 14.18 -3.01
CA SER A 198 -8.94 13.87 -1.75
C SER A 198 -8.00 14.04 -0.57
N GLY A 199 -8.58 14.34 0.59
CA GLY A 199 -7.84 14.44 1.84
C GLY A 199 -8.59 13.70 2.95
N MET A 200 -7.82 13.05 3.81
CA MET A 200 -8.34 12.36 4.98
C MET A 200 -7.61 12.84 6.23
N TYR A 201 -8.36 12.99 7.30
CA TYR A 201 -7.83 13.15 8.65
C TYR A 201 -8.58 12.21 9.59
N GLY A 202 -7.86 11.53 10.47
CA GLY A 202 -8.43 10.59 11.41
C GLY A 202 -7.62 10.46 12.69
N GLN A 203 -8.25 9.85 13.70
CA GLN A 203 -7.64 9.53 14.98
C GLN A 203 -8.36 8.32 15.57
N PHE A 204 -7.64 7.46 16.29
CA PHE A 204 -8.31 6.39 17.04
C PHE A 204 -9.09 6.95 18.23
N SER A 205 -10.18 6.29 18.60
CA SER A 205 -11.01 6.67 19.75
C SER A 205 -10.26 6.69 21.08
N ALA A 206 -9.11 6.02 21.15
CA ALA A 206 -8.20 6.05 22.31
C ALA A 206 -7.41 7.37 22.44
N GLY A 207 -7.49 8.26 21.44
CA GLY A 207 -6.84 9.57 21.47
C GLY A 207 -5.42 9.60 20.89
N ASP A 208 -4.93 8.48 20.36
CA ASP A 208 -3.63 8.33 19.71
C ASP A 208 -3.77 8.02 18.21
N GLY A 209 -2.65 7.78 17.51
CA GLY A 209 -2.63 7.40 16.10
C GLY A 209 -3.31 8.40 15.19
N LYS A 210 -3.08 9.71 15.41
CA LYS A 210 -3.53 10.74 14.47
C LYS A 210 -2.93 10.47 13.11
N GLN A 211 -3.77 10.58 12.07
CA GLN A 211 -3.33 10.35 10.71
C GLN A 211 -3.92 11.38 9.76
N TRP A 212 -3.17 11.74 8.74
CA TRP A 212 -3.65 12.51 7.61
C TRP A 212 -3.09 11.94 6.31
N GLN A 213 -3.82 12.09 5.24
CA GLN A 213 -3.40 11.70 3.90
C GLN A 213 -3.98 12.66 2.88
N GLY A 214 -3.18 13.04 1.90
CA GLY A 214 -3.59 13.72 0.69
C GLY A 214 -3.30 12.84 -0.52
N LEU A 215 -4.27 12.71 -1.39
CA LEU A 215 -4.22 11.96 -2.63
C LEU A 215 -4.57 12.89 -3.79
N ALA A 216 -3.85 12.79 -4.89
CA ALA A 216 -4.20 13.50 -6.12
C ALA A 216 -3.80 12.65 -7.33
N ASP A 217 -4.61 12.71 -8.38
CA ASP A 217 -4.30 12.09 -9.65
C ASP A 217 -4.88 12.91 -10.81
N ALA A 218 -4.28 12.77 -12.00
CA ALA A 218 -4.76 13.43 -13.21
C ALA A 218 -4.37 12.62 -14.45
N GLY A 219 -5.29 12.55 -15.40
CA GLY A 219 -5.10 11.97 -16.71
C GLY A 219 -4.92 13.04 -17.79
N PHE A 220 -4.07 12.76 -18.76
CA PHE A 220 -3.80 13.63 -19.90
C PHE A 220 -3.71 12.82 -21.19
N LYS A 221 -4.20 13.38 -22.28
CA LYS A 221 -4.00 12.81 -23.61
C LYS A 221 -2.54 12.91 -24.02
N LEU A 222 -2.00 11.83 -24.56
CA LEU A 222 -0.69 11.79 -25.20
C LEU A 222 -0.90 11.67 -26.71
N GLY A 223 -0.87 12.81 -27.40
CA GLY A 223 -1.26 12.85 -28.80
C GLY A 223 -2.73 12.52 -29.02
N GLN A 224 -3.05 11.81 -30.12
CA GLN A 224 -4.41 11.35 -30.44
C GLN A 224 -4.69 9.93 -29.93
N ASP A 225 -3.65 9.09 -29.82
CA ASP A 225 -3.77 7.65 -29.64
C ASP A 225 -3.11 7.14 -28.34
N GLY A 226 -2.90 8.05 -27.37
CA GLY A 226 -2.26 7.69 -26.11
C GLY A 226 -2.79 8.44 -24.91
N PHE A 227 -2.37 7.98 -23.76
CA PHE A 227 -2.63 8.61 -22.46
C PHE A 227 -1.37 8.65 -21.61
N VAL A 228 -1.33 9.59 -20.68
CA VAL A 228 -0.49 9.57 -19.49
C VAL A 228 -1.35 9.91 -18.28
N HIS A 229 -1.30 9.05 -17.27
CA HIS A 229 -1.95 9.26 -15.98
C HIS A 229 -0.88 9.42 -14.93
N VAL A 230 -0.95 10.47 -14.12
CA VAL A 230 -0.03 10.72 -13.01
C VAL A 230 -0.77 10.73 -11.70
N ALA A 231 -0.11 10.27 -10.63
CA ALA A 231 -0.68 10.32 -9.30
C ALA A 231 0.39 10.68 -8.26
N ALA A 232 -0.04 11.34 -7.20
CA ALA A 232 0.78 11.72 -6.06
C ALA A 232 0.03 11.46 -4.75
N GLN A 233 0.77 11.10 -3.73
CA GLN A 233 0.24 10.83 -2.40
C GLN A 233 1.23 11.28 -1.34
N ALA A 234 0.73 11.88 -0.27
CA ALA A 234 1.51 12.14 0.93
C ALA A 234 0.66 11.88 2.17
N GLY A 235 1.28 11.37 3.22
CA GLY A 235 0.55 11.09 4.46
C GLY A 235 1.48 10.89 5.64
N ARG A 236 0.90 11.01 6.83
CA ARG A 236 1.55 10.72 8.10
C ARG A 236 0.55 10.05 9.03
N GLN A 237 1.04 9.08 9.77
CA GLN A 237 0.37 8.43 10.88
C GLN A 237 1.27 8.52 12.11
N ASP A 238 0.75 9.04 13.21
CA ASP A 238 1.41 8.98 14.50
C ASP A 238 1.30 7.55 15.07
N ASP A 239 2.21 7.21 15.95
CA ASP A 239 2.21 5.92 16.61
C ASP A 239 0.97 5.67 17.51
N THR A 240 0.71 4.41 17.80
CA THR A 240 -0.30 4.00 18.78
C THR A 240 0.35 3.23 19.92
N ASP A 241 -0.27 3.29 21.11
CA ASP A 241 0.19 2.50 22.27
C ASP A 241 -0.97 1.85 23.00
N ARG A 242 -0.89 0.53 23.15
CA ARG A 242 -1.85 -0.31 23.89
C ARG A 242 -1.13 -1.11 24.99
N ALA A 243 0.11 -0.71 25.32
CA ALA A 243 0.88 -1.36 26.38
C ALA A 243 0.21 -1.18 27.74
N ARG A 244 0.41 -2.15 28.60
CA ARG A 244 -0.07 -2.15 29.98
C ARG A 244 1.11 -2.02 30.93
N PRO A 245 0.88 -1.55 32.17
CA PRO A 245 1.91 -1.54 33.20
C PRO A 245 2.49 -2.94 33.42
N PHE A 246 3.80 -3.00 33.60
CA PHE A 246 4.48 -4.25 33.96
C PHE A 246 4.07 -4.72 35.34
N VAL A 247 3.62 -5.97 35.46
CA VAL A 247 3.11 -6.56 36.71
C VAL A 247 4.04 -7.61 37.32
N GLY A 248 5.21 -7.86 36.70
CA GLY A 248 6.21 -8.78 37.24
C GLY A 248 6.98 -8.21 38.41
N PRO A 249 7.82 -9.04 39.09
CA PRO A 249 8.64 -8.59 40.20
C PRO A 249 9.67 -7.55 39.73
N ALA A 250 9.89 -6.53 40.54
CA ALA A 250 10.92 -5.53 40.30
C ALA A 250 12.30 -6.12 40.61
N THR A 251 13.13 -6.31 39.58
CA THR A 251 14.53 -6.74 39.69
C THR A 251 15.39 -5.79 38.85
N PRO A 252 16.72 -5.74 39.05
CA PRO A 252 17.60 -4.95 38.20
C PRO A 252 17.51 -5.29 36.70
N THR A 253 17.11 -6.53 36.40
CA THR A 253 17.00 -7.03 35.01
C THR A 253 15.56 -7.11 34.51
N SER A 254 14.59 -6.60 35.27
CA SER A 254 13.18 -6.49 34.86
C SER A 254 12.75 -5.05 34.71
N ALA A 255 11.61 -4.84 34.05
CA ALA A 255 10.97 -3.55 34.00
C ALA A 255 10.48 -3.10 35.39
N PRO A 256 10.40 -1.80 35.70
CA PRO A 256 9.85 -1.29 36.92
C PRO A 256 8.37 -1.69 37.08
N HIS A 257 8.02 -2.26 38.26
CA HIS A 257 6.64 -2.66 38.54
C HIS A 257 5.67 -1.48 38.44
N GLY A 258 4.52 -1.68 37.86
CA GLY A 258 3.47 -0.70 37.73
C GLY A 258 3.75 0.41 36.70
N LYS A 259 4.85 0.35 35.94
CA LYS A 259 5.18 1.31 34.88
C LYS A 259 4.90 0.75 33.50
N VAL A 260 4.39 1.60 32.60
CA VAL A 260 4.35 1.33 31.17
C VAL A 260 5.72 1.69 30.62
N VAL A 261 6.48 0.70 30.16
CA VAL A 261 7.86 0.88 29.68
C VAL A 261 8.03 0.40 28.23
N GLN A 262 7.04 -0.32 27.72
CA GLN A 262 7.01 -0.86 26.36
C GLN A 262 5.94 -0.13 25.57
N ARG A 263 6.10 -0.01 24.27
CA ARG A 263 5.06 0.42 23.36
C ARG A 263 4.53 -0.77 22.58
N GLN A 264 3.20 -0.94 22.57
CA GLN A 264 2.49 -2.01 21.84
C GLN A 264 1.49 -1.36 20.89
N GLY A 265 1.83 -1.26 19.63
CA GLY A 265 0.98 -0.61 18.65
C GLY A 265 1.68 -0.39 17.32
N ASP A 266 1.04 0.38 16.45
CA ASP A 266 1.59 0.74 15.16
C ASP A 266 2.73 1.75 15.30
N PRO A 267 3.73 1.72 14.42
CA PRO A 267 4.80 2.72 14.38
C PRO A 267 4.29 4.07 13.88
N GLU A 268 5.07 5.13 14.13
CA GLU A 268 4.94 6.38 13.39
C GLU A 268 5.43 6.17 11.96
N VAL A 269 4.64 6.65 10.97
CA VAL A 269 4.96 6.52 9.55
C VAL A 269 4.74 7.85 8.86
N GLU A 270 5.73 8.33 8.09
CA GLU A 270 5.57 9.41 7.11
C GLU A 270 5.87 8.83 5.73
N SER A 271 5.00 9.11 4.74
CA SER A 271 5.15 8.60 3.38
C SER A 271 4.88 9.66 2.33
N ARG A 272 5.61 9.58 1.22
CA ARG A 272 5.44 10.41 0.02
C ARG A 272 5.66 9.53 -1.18
N SER A 273 4.69 9.54 -2.09
CA SER A 273 4.70 8.68 -3.27
C SER A 273 4.29 9.45 -4.52
N GLY A 274 4.81 8.99 -5.64
CA GLY A 274 4.41 9.46 -6.96
C GLY A 274 4.42 8.33 -7.98
N SER A 275 3.59 8.42 -9.00
CA SER A 275 3.53 7.42 -10.05
C SER A 275 3.09 8.02 -11.37
N TYR A 276 3.40 7.30 -12.44
CA TYR A 276 2.81 7.53 -13.75
C TYR A 276 2.49 6.21 -14.43
N ASN A 277 1.53 6.23 -15.35
CA ASN A 277 1.17 5.15 -16.25
C ASN A 277 0.85 5.73 -17.62
N ALA A 278 1.51 5.26 -18.67
CA ALA A 278 1.39 5.79 -20.01
C ALA A 278 1.32 4.68 -21.05
N GLU A 279 0.54 4.90 -22.10
CA GLU A 279 0.47 4.03 -23.26
C GLU A 279 0.26 4.90 -24.51
N TYR A 280 0.90 4.51 -25.61
CA TYR A 280 0.75 5.16 -26.89
C TYR A 280 0.67 4.14 -28.02
N ALA A 281 -0.34 4.24 -28.88
CA ALA A 281 -0.47 3.40 -30.05
C ALA A 281 0.50 3.88 -31.15
N LEU A 282 1.39 3.01 -31.58
CA LEU A 282 2.33 3.24 -32.69
C LEU A 282 1.73 2.82 -34.05
N GLY A 283 0.48 2.40 -34.06
CA GLY A 283 -0.31 1.92 -35.16
C GLY A 283 -1.39 0.96 -34.68
N GLU A 284 -2.11 0.32 -35.57
CA GLU A 284 -3.23 -0.56 -35.23
C GLU A 284 -2.80 -1.81 -34.43
N ALA A 285 -1.60 -2.34 -34.68
CA ALA A 285 -1.13 -3.61 -34.14
C ALA A 285 -0.06 -3.47 -33.04
N LEU A 286 0.46 -2.27 -32.80
CA LEU A 286 1.61 -2.07 -31.89
C LEU A 286 1.36 -0.91 -30.95
N LYS A 287 1.63 -1.14 -29.65
CA LYS A 287 1.55 -0.13 -28.60
C LYS A 287 2.85 -0.10 -27.79
N ALA A 288 3.33 1.10 -27.51
CA ALA A 288 4.36 1.33 -26.50
C ALA A 288 3.70 1.66 -25.17
N TYR A 289 4.25 1.16 -24.07
CA TYR A 289 3.77 1.48 -22.75
C TYR A 289 4.91 1.66 -21.75
N SER A 290 4.66 2.45 -20.73
CA SER A 290 5.58 2.63 -19.62
C SER A 290 4.83 3.02 -18.38
N TYR A 291 5.30 2.55 -17.22
CA TYR A 291 4.83 3.05 -15.93
C TYR A 291 5.97 3.03 -14.90
N GLY A 292 5.85 3.90 -13.92
CA GLY A 292 6.79 3.98 -12.81
C GLY A 292 6.11 4.36 -11.52
N LEU A 293 6.68 3.86 -10.43
CA LEU A 293 6.27 4.15 -9.06
C LEU A 293 7.50 4.58 -8.26
N TYR A 294 7.31 5.54 -7.38
CA TYR A 294 8.30 6.00 -6.43
C TYR A 294 7.65 6.22 -5.08
N THR A 295 8.27 5.71 -4.02
CA THR A 295 7.82 5.94 -2.64
C THR A 295 8.99 6.10 -1.71
N LYS A 296 8.94 7.13 -0.87
CA LYS A 296 9.82 7.29 0.29
C LYS A 296 8.98 7.19 1.55
N ARG A 297 9.44 6.36 2.50
CA ARG A 297 8.79 6.13 3.80
C ARG A 297 9.81 6.25 4.91
N ASP A 298 9.45 7.03 5.94
CA ASP A 298 10.17 7.13 7.20
C ASP A 298 9.30 6.47 8.27
N THR A 299 9.82 5.46 8.96
CA THR A 299 9.09 4.71 9.97
C THR A 299 9.87 4.69 11.28
N LEU A 300 9.23 5.12 12.38
CA LEU A 300 9.80 5.08 13.70
C LEU A 300 9.07 4.06 14.57
N SER A 301 9.70 2.93 14.78
CA SER A 301 9.22 1.85 15.64
C SER A 301 10.04 1.69 16.92
N ASN A 302 9.69 0.70 17.74
CA ASN A 302 10.35 0.49 19.02
C ASN A 302 10.79 -0.97 19.16
N GLY A 303 11.98 -1.15 19.75
CA GLY A 303 12.45 -2.45 20.17
C GLY A 303 11.94 -2.82 21.56
N PHE A 304 12.53 -3.86 22.15
CA PHE A 304 12.25 -4.28 23.51
C PHE A 304 12.87 -3.34 24.53
N PHE A 305 12.12 -3.01 25.59
CA PHE A 305 12.63 -2.23 26.72
C PHE A 305 13.91 -2.83 27.30
N ARG A 306 14.89 -2.00 27.59
CA ARG A 306 16.17 -2.34 28.22
C ARG A 306 16.12 -1.93 29.69
N PRO A 307 16.00 -2.89 30.66
CA PRO A 307 16.02 -2.56 32.08
C PRO A 307 17.33 -1.93 32.53
N ALA A 308 17.34 -1.34 33.72
CA ALA A 308 18.52 -0.71 34.28
C ALA A 308 19.75 -1.65 34.34
N GLY A 309 19.55 -2.93 34.65
CA GLY A 309 20.60 -3.96 34.72
C GLY A 309 20.85 -4.70 33.39
N ASP A 310 20.29 -4.29 32.28
CA ASP A 310 20.58 -4.89 30.97
C ASP A 310 22.05 -4.56 30.57
N PRO A 311 22.84 -5.53 30.12
CA PRO A 311 24.26 -5.31 29.75
C PRO A 311 24.43 -4.36 28.56
N ARG A 312 23.37 -4.08 27.80
CA ARG A 312 23.35 -3.10 26.71
C ARG A 312 22.91 -1.71 27.19
N ASN A 313 22.58 -1.52 28.47
CA ASN A 313 22.26 -0.24 29.06
C ASN A 313 23.52 0.51 29.48
N ILE A 314 23.43 1.83 29.48
CA ILE A 314 24.45 2.75 30.04
C ILE A 314 23.82 3.44 31.26
N PRO A 315 24.02 2.93 32.49
CA PRO A 315 23.31 3.39 33.67
C PRO A 315 23.53 4.89 33.98
N SER A 316 24.66 5.46 33.61
CA SER A 316 24.94 6.90 33.78
C SER A 316 24.06 7.79 32.88
N ILE A 317 23.50 7.25 31.79
CA ILE A 317 22.61 7.95 30.88
C ILE A 317 21.15 7.55 31.14
N TYR A 318 20.91 6.25 31.35
CA TYR A 318 19.58 5.67 31.52
C TYR A 318 19.49 4.88 32.84
N PRO A 319 19.45 5.55 34.01
CA PRO A 319 19.49 4.87 35.30
C PRO A 319 18.28 3.95 35.56
N ASN A 320 17.16 4.20 34.89
CA ASN A 320 15.92 3.41 34.98
C ASN A 320 15.67 2.49 33.76
N GLY A 321 16.67 2.34 32.88
CA GLY A 321 16.50 1.69 31.60
C GLY A 321 15.92 2.61 30.51
N PHE A 322 15.73 2.08 29.30
CA PHE A 322 15.21 2.83 28.15
C PHE A 322 14.48 1.95 27.14
N LEU A 323 13.64 2.56 26.35
CA LEU A 323 12.99 1.93 25.18
C LEU A 323 13.77 2.32 23.92
N PRO A 324 14.47 1.37 23.27
CA PRO A 324 15.16 1.63 22.03
C PRO A 324 14.19 1.96 20.90
N GLN A 325 14.57 2.87 20.03
CA GLN A 325 13.83 3.20 18.82
C GLN A 325 14.57 2.64 17.60
N ILE A 326 13.78 2.19 16.62
CA ILE A 326 14.25 1.71 15.32
C ILE A 326 13.71 2.68 14.28
N ASN A 327 14.61 3.44 13.68
CA ASN A 327 14.28 4.33 12.58
C ASN A 327 14.62 3.62 11.27
N ASN A 328 13.57 3.35 10.46
CA ASN A 328 13.69 2.75 9.14
C ASN A 328 13.31 3.80 8.10
N VAL A 329 14.25 4.12 7.20
CA VAL A 329 14.02 4.99 6.05
C VAL A 329 14.10 4.11 4.81
N SER A 330 12.99 3.98 4.11
CA SER A 330 12.90 3.16 2.91
C SER A 330 12.62 4.05 1.69
N THR A 331 13.38 3.81 0.63
CA THR A 331 13.14 4.39 -0.70
C THR A 331 12.89 3.25 -1.68
N ASP A 332 11.74 3.28 -2.32
CA ASP A 332 11.29 2.26 -3.27
C ASP A 332 11.03 2.91 -4.63
N TYR A 333 11.48 2.28 -5.70
CA TYR A 333 11.13 2.69 -7.04
C TYR A 333 11.08 1.50 -8.00
N GLY A 334 10.04 1.52 -8.82
CA GLY A 334 9.82 0.54 -9.87
C GLY A 334 9.57 1.22 -11.20
N PHE A 335 10.09 0.63 -12.27
CA PHE A 335 9.91 1.10 -13.65
C PHE A 335 9.67 -0.08 -14.56
N VAL A 336 8.73 0.08 -15.49
CA VAL A 336 8.50 -0.86 -16.59
C VAL A 336 8.31 -0.07 -17.88
N GLY A 337 8.96 -0.54 -18.94
CA GLY A 337 8.75 -0.03 -20.29
C GLY A 337 8.72 -1.18 -21.28
N GLY A 338 7.83 -1.12 -22.27
CA GLY A 338 7.67 -2.23 -23.19
C GLY A 338 6.87 -1.90 -24.46
N LEU A 339 6.83 -2.90 -25.32
CA LEU A 339 6.05 -2.94 -26.54
C LEU A 339 5.13 -4.16 -26.51
N LYS A 340 3.86 -3.95 -26.79
CA LYS A 340 2.87 -5.04 -26.87
C LYS A 340 2.02 -4.89 -28.15
N GLY A 341 1.53 -6.00 -28.61
CA GLY A 341 0.70 -5.98 -29.81
C GLY A 341 0.36 -7.37 -30.31
N PHE A 342 -0.01 -7.45 -31.59
CA PHE A 342 -0.30 -8.70 -32.27
C PHE A 342 0.38 -8.74 -33.63
N THR A 343 0.79 -9.94 -34.03
CA THR A 343 1.37 -10.19 -35.36
C THR A 343 0.27 -10.30 -36.42
N ALA A 344 0.64 -10.24 -37.68
CA ALA A 344 -0.30 -10.47 -38.79
C ALA A 344 -1.04 -11.81 -38.73
N GLY A 345 -0.46 -12.80 -38.02
CA GLY A 345 -1.10 -14.11 -37.76
C GLY A 345 -1.98 -14.14 -36.50
N GLY A 346 -2.25 -12.99 -35.86
CA GLY A 346 -3.09 -12.88 -34.67
C GLY A 346 -2.42 -13.33 -33.35
N THR A 347 -1.12 -13.60 -33.36
CA THR A 347 -0.38 -13.95 -32.13
C THR A 347 -0.09 -12.71 -31.29
N ASN A 348 -0.55 -12.67 -30.05
CA ASN A 348 -0.23 -11.60 -29.09
C ASN A 348 1.21 -11.74 -28.62
N PHE A 349 1.88 -10.58 -28.47
CA PHE A 349 3.20 -10.49 -27.87
C PHE A 349 3.29 -9.29 -26.91
N ASP A 350 4.18 -9.39 -25.93
CA ASP A 350 4.51 -8.34 -24.98
C ASP A 350 5.99 -8.47 -24.57
N PHE A 351 6.80 -7.53 -25.04
CA PHE A 351 8.21 -7.41 -24.66
C PHE A 351 8.41 -6.23 -23.74
N SER A 352 8.95 -6.48 -22.56
CA SER A 352 9.15 -5.44 -21.58
C SER A 352 10.47 -5.59 -20.83
N TYR A 353 10.98 -4.45 -20.40
CA TYR A 353 12.05 -4.34 -19.42
C TYR A 353 11.45 -3.86 -18.09
N THR A 354 11.80 -4.55 -17.00
CA THR A 354 11.37 -4.21 -15.65
C THR A 354 12.60 -3.93 -14.79
N TYR A 355 12.58 -2.84 -14.07
CA TYR A 355 13.58 -2.48 -13.09
C TYR A 355 12.91 -2.09 -11.77
N GLY A 356 13.48 -2.51 -10.65
CA GLY A 356 12.99 -2.17 -9.31
C GLY A 356 14.11 -2.18 -8.29
N SER A 357 14.02 -1.30 -7.31
CA SER A 357 14.93 -1.22 -6.18
C SER A 357 14.17 -0.78 -4.93
N ASN A 358 14.54 -1.36 -3.80
CA ASN A 358 14.11 -0.97 -2.47
C ASN A 358 15.35 -0.87 -1.58
N GLU A 359 15.54 0.28 -0.94
CA GLU A 359 16.69 0.61 -0.08
C GLU A 359 16.22 1.02 1.32
#